data_5fb6d064280e821d628959bbac7fe286
#
_entry.id   5fb6d064280e821d628959bbac7fe286
#
_cell.length_a   1.000
_cell.length_b   1.000
_cell.length_c   1.000
_cell.angle_alpha   90.00
_cell.angle_beta   90.00
_cell.angle_gamma   90.00
#
_symmetry.space_group_name_H-M   'P 1'
#
loop_
_entity.id
_entity.type
_entity.pdbx_description
1 polymer ?
#
loop_
_entity_poly.entity_id
_entity_poly.type
_entity_poly.pdbx_seq_one_letter_code
_entity_poly.pdbx_strand_id
1 'polypeptide(L)'
;MKKKILSIVALVFVAIFALQVIALAAQSSGISPLNNNVLSSFTDFSISKTGNSEVDVNYTGYPNITTGATITVTIKKNTFLFFWSEVVNETYVVVGEKYRNTYSYDLSSHGPGKYRCNVTYTISGSGGADDVIPFEKDASY
;
A
#
# COMPACT_ATOMS: atom_id res chain seq x y z
N MET A 1 0.43 -48.55 10.46
CA MET A 1 0.10 -47.47 9.50
C MET A 1 -0.30 -46.16 10.19
N LYS A 2 -1.18 -46.12 11.18
CA LYS A 2 -1.65 -44.89 11.84
C LYS A 2 -0.51 -44.02 12.47
N LYS A 3 0.52 -44.64 13.10
CA LYS A 3 1.65 -43.95 13.70
C LYS A 3 2.54 -43.21 12.68
N LYS A 4 2.73 -43.76 11.47
CA LYS A 4 3.55 -43.16 10.40
C LYS A 4 2.84 -41.94 9.79
N ILE A 5 1.49 -41.99 9.64
CA ILE A 5 0.69 -40.88 9.12
C ILE A 5 0.70 -39.69 10.11
N LEU A 6 0.58 -39.97 11.41
CA LEU A 6 0.63 -38.93 12.44
C LEU A 6 1.99 -38.20 12.48
N SER A 7 3.08 -38.96 12.26
CA SER A 7 4.44 -38.37 12.21
C SER A 7 4.65 -37.46 10.99
N ILE A 8 4.09 -37.81 9.84
CA ILE A 8 4.18 -37.00 8.62
C ILE A 8 3.37 -35.72 8.75
N VAL A 9 2.15 -35.80 9.33
CA VAL A 9 1.30 -34.63 9.56
C VAL A 9 1.97 -33.65 10.53
N ALA A 10 2.57 -34.16 11.62
CA ALA A 10 3.31 -33.33 12.57
C ALA A 10 4.51 -32.63 11.92
N LEU A 11 5.26 -33.33 11.04
CA LEU A 11 6.40 -32.75 10.33
C LEU A 11 5.98 -31.62 9.36
N VAL A 12 4.86 -31.78 8.67
CA VAL A 12 4.31 -30.76 7.76
C VAL A 12 3.86 -29.51 8.55
N PHE A 13 3.23 -29.68 9.70
CA PHE A 13 2.85 -28.56 10.56
C PHE A 13 4.06 -27.76 11.07
N VAL A 14 5.10 -28.44 11.50
CA VAL A 14 6.36 -27.79 11.94
C VAL A 14 7.01 -27.02 10.80
N ALA A 15 7.04 -27.56 9.58
CA ALA A 15 7.57 -26.89 8.40
C ALA A 15 6.77 -25.62 8.03
N ILE A 16 5.44 -25.64 8.14
CA ILE A 16 4.58 -24.49 7.88
C ILE A 16 4.82 -23.39 8.92
N PHE A 17 4.95 -23.72 10.21
CA PHE A 17 5.26 -22.75 11.25
C PHE A 17 6.66 -22.15 11.10
N ALA A 18 7.67 -22.93 10.70
CA ALA A 18 9.04 -22.45 10.47
C ALA A 18 9.08 -21.43 9.31
N LEU A 19 8.33 -21.65 8.24
CA LEU A 19 8.20 -20.72 7.10
C LEU A 19 7.53 -19.39 7.52
N GLN A 20 6.56 -19.42 8.42
CA GLN A 20 5.91 -18.20 8.92
C GLN A 20 6.85 -17.35 9.80
N VAL A 21 7.68 -17.99 10.61
CA VAL A 21 8.66 -17.28 11.45
C VAL A 21 9.74 -16.60 10.61
N ILE A 22 10.17 -17.22 9.50
CA ILE A 22 11.14 -16.63 8.58
C ILE A 22 10.53 -15.41 7.87
N ALA A 23 9.26 -15.47 7.45
CA ALA A 23 8.55 -14.36 6.84
C ALA A 23 8.38 -13.18 7.82
N LEU A 24 8.09 -13.45 9.09
CA LEU A 24 7.97 -12.40 10.13
C LEU A 24 9.33 -11.77 10.46
N ALA A 25 10.42 -12.55 10.50
CA ALA A 25 11.76 -12.04 10.75
C ALA A 25 12.28 -11.16 9.58
N ALA A 26 11.87 -11.45 8.35
CA ALA A 26 12.21 -10.62 7.20
C ALA A 26 11.49 -9.25 7.20
N GLN A 27 10.36 -9.14 7.89
CA GLN A 27 9.64 -7.85 8.05
C GLN A 27 10.21 -6.99 9.20
N SER A 28 10.97 -7.53 10.12
CA SER A 28 11.48 -6.81 11.29
C SER A 28 12.87 -6.17 11.12
N SER A 29 13.55 -6.40 10.01
CA SER A 29 14.84 -5.76 9.70
C SER A 29 14.71 -4.52 8.80
N GLY A 30 13.56 -3.87 8.81
CA GLY A 30 13.36 -2.59 8.13
C GLY A 30 14.20 -1.51 8.82
N ILE A 31 15.43 -1.30 8.34
CA ILE A 31 16.04 0.03 8.43
C ILE A 31 15.02 0.93 7.76
N SER A 32 14.36 1.79 8.55
CA SER A 32 13.50 2.84 7.99
C SER A 32 14.34 3.59 6.96
N PRO A 33 13.98 3.63 5.68
CA PRO A 33 14.78 4.34 4.70
C PRO A 33 14.95 5.77 5.23
N LEU A 34 16.19 6.24 5.25
CA LEU A 34 16.47 7.62 5.59
C LEU A 34 15.74 8.46 4.53
N ASN A 35 14.74 9.23 4.93
CA ASN A 35 14.04 10.09 3.99
C ASN A 35 14.99 11.20 3.54
N ASN A 36 15.46 11.09 2.29
CA ASN A 36 16.45 11.99 1.71
C ASN A 36 15.78 13.16 0.98
N ASN A 37 14.60 12.95 0.47
CA ASN A 37 13.90 13.88 -0.42
C ASN A 37 12.55 14.36 0.16
N VAL A 38 12.05 13.78 1.25
CA VAL A 38 10.73 14.12 1.82
C VAL A 38 10.79 14.44 3.32
N LEU A 39 10.11 15.52 3.73
CA LEU A 39 9.89 15.89 5.12
C LEU A 39 8.69 15.18 5.71
N SER A 40 7.59 15.12 4.95
CA SER A 40 6.34 14.52 5.39
C SER A 40 5.48 14.10 4.21
N SER A 41 4.66 13.08 4.42
CA SER A 41 3.58 12.68 3.51
C SER A 41 2.34 12.34 4.30
N PHE A 42 1.19 12.52 3.67
CA PHE A 42 -0.10 12.19 4.24
C PHE A 42 -1.00 11.65 3.13
N THR A 43 -1.75 10.61 3.44
CA THR A 43 -2.78 10.06 2.57
C THR A 43 -4.01 9.72 3.40
N ASP A 44 -5.19 9.96 2.84
CA ASP A 44 -6.44 9.42 3.36
C ASP A 44 -7.26 8.79 2.23
N PHE A 45 -8.12 7.85 2.59
CA PHE A 45 -9.03 7.17 1.68
C PHE A 45 -10.41 7.05 2.32
N SER A 46 -11.42 7.48 1.60
CA SER A 46 -12.82 7.40 2.01
C SER A 46 -13.70 6.94 0.86
N ILE A 47 -14.86 6.36 1.19
CA ILE A 47 -15.90 6.01 0.22
C ILE A 47 -17.24 6.47 0.77
N SER A 48 -18.01 7.18 -0.07
CA SER A 48 -19.38 7.58 0.26
C SER A 48 -20.34 6.40 0.16
N LYS A 49 -21.55 6.55 0.73
CA LYS A 49 -22.61 5.53 0.62
C LYS A 49 -23.09 5.26 -0.82
N THR A 50 -22.75 6.11 -1.77
CA THR A 50 -23.09 5.98 -3.18
C THR A 50 -21.97 5.35 -4.02
N GLY A 51 -20.84 5.00 -3.39
CA GLY A 51 -19.69 4.40 -4.08
C GLY A 51 -18.69 5.39 -4.65
N ASN A 52 -18.88 6.71 -4.46
CA ASN A 52 -17.84 7.68 -4.81
C ASN A 52 -16.73 7.64 -3.77
N SER A 53 -15.51 7.41 -4.21
CA SER A 53 -14.33 7.40 -3.35
C SER A 53 -13.46 8.63 -3.54
N GLU A 54 -12.78 9.01 -2.48
CA GLU A 54 -11.79 10.08 -2.47
C GLU A 54 -10.47 9.56 -1.89
N VAL A 55 -9.38 9.91 -2.56
CA VAL A 55 -8.01 9.63 -2.13
C VAL A 55 -7.30 10.98 -1.98
N ASP A 56 -7.14 11.42 -0.76
CA ASP A 56 -6.36 12.62 -0.44
C ASP A 56 -4.88 12.27 -0.42
N VAL A 57 -4.09 12.99 -1.18
CA VAL A 57 -2.63 12.84 -1.24
C VAL A 57 -1.95 14.16 -0.94
N ASN A 58 -0.91 14.10 -0.13
CA ASN A 58 -0.09 15.27 0.22
C ASN A 58 1.35 14.82 0.49
N TYR A 59 2.33 15.55 -0.02
CA TYR A 59 3.69 15.49 0.47
C TYR A 59 4.34 16.87 0.55
N THR A 60 5.29 16.99 1.43
CA THR A 60 6.20 18.13 1.54
C THR A 60 7.62 17.60 1.53
N GLY A 61 8.39 18.02 0.55
CA GLY A 61 9.81 17.71 0.40
C GLY A 61 10.71 18.77 1.03
N TYR A 62 12.01 18.54 0.90
CA TYR A 62 13.01 19.51 1.32
C TYR A 62 13.19 20.60 0.26
N PRO A 63 13.21 21.88 0.65
CA PRO A 63 13.45 23.00 -0.27
C PRO A 63 14.77 22.81 -1.04
N ASN A 64 14.74 23.06 -2.36
CA ASN A 64 15.89 22.93 -3.27
C ASN A 64 16.52 21.52 -3.39
N ILE A 65 15.91 20.50 -2.76
CA ILE A 65 16.34 19.10 -2.85
C ILE A 65 15.31 18.29 -3.62
N THR A 66 14.04 18.35 -3.21
CA THR A 66 12.96 17.58 -3.83
C THR A 66 12.61 18.16 -5.19
N THR A 67 12.59 17.30 -6.21
CA THR A 67 12.27 17.71 -7.58
C THR A 67 10.85 17.34 -7.99
N GLY A 68 10.30 16.30 -7.36
CA GLY A 68 8.94 15.83 -7.65
C GLY A 68 8.66 14.47 -7.09
N ALA A 69 7.53 13.90 -7.50
CA ALA A 69 7.13 12.56 -7.12
C ALA A 69 6.36 11.83 -8.22
N THR A 70 6.43 10.51 -8.19
CA THR A 70 5.48 9.62 -8.85
C THR A 70 4.55 9.07 -7.78
N ILE A 71 3.24 9.25 -7.96
CA ILE A 71 2.20 8.80 -7.03
C ILE A 71 1.37 7.73 -7.73
N THR A 72 1.43 6.49 -7.26
CA THR A 72 0.62 5.38 -7.79
C THR A 72 -0.53 5.10 -6.83
N VAL A 73 -1.75 5.16 -7.33
CA VAL A 73 -2.99 4.85 -6.61
C VAL A 73 -3.56 3.55 -7.15
N THR A 74 -3.72 2.56 -6.29
CA THR A 74 -4.35 1.28 -6.62
C THR A 74 -5.50 1.03 -5.66
N ILE A 75 -6.73 0.86 -6.18
CA ILE A 75 -7.88 0.46 -5.38
C ILE A 75 -8.27 -0.96 -5.78
N LYS A 76 -8.45 -1.81 -4.77
CA LYS A 76 -8.86 -3.21 -4.92
C LYS A 76 -10.17 -3.45 -4.18
N LYS A 77 -11.06 -4.22 -4.79
CA LYS A 77 -12.29 -4.71 -4.13
C LYS A 77 -12.06 -6.11 -3.59
N ASN A 78 -12.49 -6.37 -2.36
CA ASN A 78 -12.56 -7.73 -1.81
C ASN A 78 -13.68 -8.50 -2.51
N THR A 79 -13.35 -9.58 -3.18
CA THR A 79 -14.32 -10.39 -3.94
C THR A 79 -14.75 -11.63 -3.18
N PHE A 80 -13.86 -12.22 -2.39
CA PHE A 80 -14.15 -13.40 -1.58
C PHE A 80 -13.02 -13.67 -0.58
N LEU A 81 -13.31 -13.76 0.71
CA LEU A 81 -12.35 -14.06 1.79
C LEU A 81 -11.06 -13.20 1.70
N PHE A 82 -10.00 -13.75 1.11
CA PHE A 82 -8.68 -13.11 0.99
C PHE A 82 -8.39 -12.63 -0.45
N PHE A 83 -9.32 -12.79 -1.37
CA PHE A 83 -9.12 -12.43 -2.76
C PHE A 83 -9.53 -10.97 -3.00
N TRP A 84 -8.62 -10.22 -3.64
CA TRP A 84 -8.79 -8.83 -3.99
C TRP A 84 -8.66 -8.66 -5.50
N SER A 85 -9.63 -8.00 -6.14
CA SER A 85 -9.57 -7.63 -7.54
C SER A 85 -9.25 -6.15 -7.67
N GLU A 86 -8.28 -5.81 -8.51
CA GLU A 86 -7.94 -4.44 -8.83
C GLU A 86 -9.08 -3.81 -9.63
N VAL A 87 -9.51 -2.61 -9.22
CA VAL A 87 -10.58 -1.83 -9.85
C VAL A 87 -10.11 -0.46 -10.31
N VAL A 88 -9.03 0.06 -9.71
CA VAL A 88 -8.34 1.29 -10.12
C VAL A 88 -6.83 1.04 -10.04
N ASN A 89 -6.10 1.51 -11.05
CA ASN A 89 -4.64 1.56 -11.02
C ASN A 89 -4.17 2.74 -11.88
N GLU A 90 -3.81 3.82 -11.22
CA GLU A 90 -3.41 5.06 -11.87
C GLU A 90 -2.11 5.60 -11.31
N THR A 91 -1.32 6.22 -12.17
CA THR A 91 -0.03 6.80 -11.81
C THR A 91 0.03 8.25 -12.23
N TYR A 92 0.40 9.12 -11.30
CA TYR A 92 0.51 10.55 -11.49
C TYR A 92 1.96 10.99 -11.28
N VAL A 93 2.49 11.74 -12.25
CA VAL A 93 3.81 12.36 -12.13
C VAL A 93 3.63 13.83 -11.80
N VAL A 94 4.20 14.26 -10.71
CA VAL A 94 4.08 15.63 -10.21
C VAL A 94 5.46 16.24 -10.01
N VAL A 95 5.57 17.54 -10.25
CA VAL A 95 6.82 18.29 -10.16
C VAL A 95 6.74 19.27 -8.99
N GLY A 96 7.85 19.43 -8.29
CA GLY A 96 7.98 20.39 -7.20
C GLY A 96 8.12 19.74 -5.83
N GLU A 97 8.49 20.57 -4.87
CA GLU A 97 8.77 20.14 -3.49
C GLU A 97 7.52 19.95 -2.62
N LYS A 98 6.36 20.39 -3.10
CA LYS A 98 5.08 20.27 -2.38
C LYS A 98 3.97 19.91 -3.35
N TYR A 99 3.11 19.01 -2.92
CA TYR A 99 1.95 18.62 -3.67
C TYR A 99 0.79 18.28 -2.75
N ARG A 100 -0.41 18.67 -3.14
CA ARG A 100 -1.66 18.28 -2.50
C ARG A 100 -2.75 18.15 -3.56
N ASN A 101 -3.46 17.05 -3.54
CA ASN A 101 -4.61 16.82 -4.41
C ASN A 101 -5.57 15.80 -3.79
N THR A 102 -6.81 15.80 -4.28
CA THR A 102 -7.81 14.77 -4.01
C THR A 102 -8.17 14.12 -5.34
N TYR A 103 -7.96 12.81 -5.46
CA TYR A 103 -8.38 12.01 -6.59
C TYR A 103 -9.72 11.36 -6.28
N SER A 104 -10.67 11.47 -7.20
CA SER A 104 -12.01 10.90 -7.04
C SER A 104 -12.25 9.78 -8.05
N TYR A 105 -12.80 8.65 -7.56
CA TYR A 105 -13.11 7.49 -8.39
C TYR A 105 -14.53 7.01 -8.12
N ASP A 106 -15.28 6.74 -9.18
CA ASP A 106 -16.60 6.13 -9.09
C ASP A 106 -16.47 4.61 -9.02
N LEU A 107 -16.71 4.05 -7.84
CA LEU A 107 -16.70 2.62 -7.57
C LEU A 107 -18.11 2.00 -7.60
N SER A 108 -19.16 2.77 -7.91
CA SER A 108 -20.55 2.32 -7.86
C SER A 108 -20.82 1.13 -8.78
N SER A 109 -20.19 1.09 -9.97
CA SER A 109 -20.30 -0.02 -10.93
C SER A 109 -19.74 -1.35 -10.40
N HIS A 110 -18.84 -1.29 -9.41
CA HIS A 110 -18.28 -2.48 -8.75
C HIS A 110 -19.14 -2.97 -7.58
N GLY A 111 -20.15 -2.19 -7.17
CA GLY A 111 -21.11 -2.49 -6.11
C GLY A 111 -20.54 -2.40 -4.69
N PRO A 112 -21.41 -2.45 -3.67
CA PRO A 112 -21.01 -2.33 -2.28
C PRO A 112 -20.07 -3.45 -1.84
N GLY A 113 -19.29 -3.17 -0.79
CA GLY A 113 -18.35 -4.11 -0.21
C GLY A 113 -17.13 -3.44 0.40
N LYS A 114 -16.12 -4.26 0.71
CA LYS A 114 -14.85 -3.80 1.27
C LYS A 114 -13.85 -3.50 0.16
N TYR A 115 -13.23 -2.34 0.26
CA TYR A 115 -12.20 -1.86 -0.66
C TYR A 115 -10.92 -1.55 0.10
N ARG A 116 -9.80 -1.70 -0.59
CA ARG A 116 -8.46 -1.38 -0.11
C ARG A 116 -7.80 -0.42 -1.07
N CYS A 117 -7.37 0.72 -0.56
CA CYS A 117 -6.56 1.66 -1.30
C CYS A 117 -5.10 1.52 -0.89
N ASN A 118 -4.24 1.34 -1.87
CA ASN A 118 -2.79 1.39 -1.75
C ASN A 118 -2.30 2.63 -2.50
N VAL A 119 -1.58 3.50 -1.82
CA VAL A 119 -0.88 4.63 -2.45
C VAL A 119 0.61 4.48 -2.22
N THR A 120 1.39 4.59 -3.29
CA THR A 120 2.84 4.58 -3.20
C THR A 120 3.37 5.90 -3.75
N TYR A 121 4.11 6.62 -2.91
CA TYR A 121 4.90 7.77 -3.33
C TYR A 121 6.32 7.32 -3.64
N THR A 122 6.83 7.69 -4.81
CA THR A 122 8.25 7.64 -5.13
C THR A 122 8.73 9.07 -5.30
N ILE A 123 9.39 9.61 -4.28
CA ILE A 123 9.75 11.04 -4.20
C ILE A 123 11.22 11.18 -4.56
N SER A 124 11.48 11.94 -5.61
CA SER A 124 12.81 12.11 -6.21
C SER A 124 13.42 13.46 -5.85
N GLY A 125 14.74 13.51 -5.81
CA GLY A 125 15.47 14.75 -5.53
C GLY A 125 16.99 14.55 -5.55
N SER A 126 17.69 15.60 -5.17
CA SER A 126 19.17 15.61 -5.08
C SER A 126 19.71 15.12 -3.72
N GLY A 127 18.85 14.79 -2.77
CA GLY A 127 19.24 14.36 -1.43
C GLY A 127 19.79 12.93 -1.35
N GLY A 128 19.58 12.12 -2.38
CA GLY A 128 20.02 10.72 -2.44
C GLY A 128 19.10 9.87 -3.30
N ALA A 129 19.00 8.59 -2.97
CA ALA A 129 18.06 7.68 -3.61
C ALA A 129 16.61 8.14 -3.39
N ASP A 130 15.71 7.77 -4.29
CA ASP A 130 14.29 8.09 -4.18
C ASP A 130 13.70 7.52 -2.89
N ASP A 131 12.86 8.31 -2.22
CA ASP A 131 12.11 7.86 -1.05
C ASP A 131 10.83 7.15 -1.52
N VAL A 132 10.67 5.89 -1.14
CA VAL A 132 9.47 5.10 -1.47
C VAL A 132 8.61 4.95 -0.21
N ILE A 133 7.42 5.56 -0.22
CA ILE A 133 6.52 5.60 0.93
C ILE A 133 5.20 4.92 0.56
N PRO A 134 4.95 3.72 1.08
CA PRO A 134 3.67 3.04 0.90
C PRO A 134 2.64 3.49 1.92
N PHE A 135 1.38 3.52 1.51
CA PHE A 135 0.20 3.72 2.35
C PHE A 135 -0.84 2.66 1.99
N GLU A 136 -1.54 2.14 2.99
CA GLU A 136 -2.66 1.23 2.80
C GLU A 136 -3.81 1.59 3.74
N LYS A 137 -5.03 1.68 3.24
CA LYS A 137 -6.25 1.87 4.03
C LYS A 137 -7.43 1.13 3.43
N ASP A 138 -8.22 0.51 4.31
CA ASP A 138 -9.47 -0.14 3.96
C ASP A 138 -10.66 0.80 4.23
N ALA A 139 -11.66 0.77 3.36
CA ALA A 139 -12.95 1.42 3.51
C ALA A 139 -14.08 0.54 2.94
N SER A 140 -15.32 0.85 3.27
CA SER A 140 -16.50 0.09 2.82
C SER A 140 -17.70 1.00 2.59
N TYR A 141 -18.59 0.61 1.72
CA TYR A 141 -19.91 1.22 1.55
C TYR A 141 -20.98 0.17 1.22
#